data_a07789ca8b1a5e557475b910d50bf822
#
_entry.id   a07789ca8b1a5e557475b910d50bf822
#
_cell.length_a   1.000
_cell.length_b   1.000
_cell.length_c   1.000
_cell.angle_alpha   90.00
_cell.angle_beta   90.00
_cell.angle_gamma   90.00
#
_symmetry.space_group_name_H-M   'P 1'
#
loop_
_entity.id
_entity.type
_entity.pdbx_description
1 polymer ?
#
loop_
_entity_poly.entity_id
_entity_poly.type
_entity_poly.pdbx_seq_one_letter_code
_entity_poly.pdbx_strand_id
1 'polypeptide(L)'
;RDSLFQAEARRCKDILRSVETSAPTERHFCVFDELYSGTNPYEAIGSATAYLKHLNRYDNISFMITTHFLHICNQLKNESRFRNCHMQVHENDGDFEYTYKLTHGISQTKGGVKVLRDLDYPDEIIDTTKNIIVELTTELAI
;
A
#
# COMPACT_ATOMS: atom_id res chain seq x y z
N ARG A 1 -7.29 -3.04 26.23
CA ARG A 1 -7.56 -3.64 24.92
C ARG A 1 -6.85 -2.84 23.84
N ASP A 2 -6.10 -3.52 23.01
CA ASP A 2 -5.34 -2.88 21.94
C ASP A 2 -6.26 -2.37 20.83
N SER A 3 -5.91 -1.22 20.26
CA SER A 3 -6.45 -0.79 18.98
C SER A 3 -5.95 -1.74 17.89
N LEU A 4 -6.59 -1.71 16.72
CA LEU A 4 -6.16 -2.49 15.57
C LEU A 4 -4.69 -2.20 15.21
N PHE A 5 -4.30 -0.94 15.23
CA PHE A 5 -2.92 -0.53 14.96
C PHE A 5 -1.94 -1.09 16.00
N GLN A 6 -2.29 -1.04 17.28
CA GLN A 6 -1.44 -1.58 18.36
C GLN A 6 -1.24 -3.08 18.20
N ALA A 7 -2.32 -3.82 17.90
CA ALA A 7 -2.24 -5.27 17.69
C ALA A 7 -1.33 -5.61 16.50
N GLU A 8 -1.48 -4.89 15.41
CA GLU A 8 -0.63 -5.07 14.22
C GLU A 8 0.82 -4.71 14.49
N ALA A 9 1.06 -3.61 15.21
CA ALA A 9 2.42 -3.20 15.57
C ALA A 9 3.12 -4.25 16.43
N ARG A 10 2.41 -4.88 17.37
CA ARG A 10 2.97 -5.98 18.17
C ARG A 10 3.33 -7.17 17.30
N ARG A 11 2.44 -7.55 16.39
CA ARG A 11 2.70 -8.66 15.48
C ARG A 11 3.91 -8.39 14.59
N CYS A 12 4.01 -7.19 14.05
CA CYS A 12 5.16 -6.79 13.23
C CYS A 12 6.46 -6.79 14.02
N LYS A 13 6.41 -6.38 15.30
CA LYS A 13 7.55 -6.47 16.19
C LYS A 13 7.99 -7.93 16.43
N ASP A 14 7.04 -8.84 16.61
CA ASP A 14 7.34 -10.26 16.79
C ASP A 14 7.97 -10.87 15.55
N ILE A 15 7.48 -10.49 14.35
CA ILE A 15 8.07 -10.91 13.08
C ILE A 15 9.51 -10.42 12.99
N LEU A 16 9.73 -9.14 13.26
CA LEU A 16 11.08 -8.55 13.24
C LEU A 16 12.02 -9.29 14.18
N ARG A 17 11.58 -9.55 15.40
CA ARG A 17 12.39 -10.29 16.39
C ARG A 17 12.71 -11.70 15.90
N SER A 18 11.75 -12.39 15.30
CA SER A 18 11.98 -13.72 14.72
C SER A 18 13.06 -13.71 13.66
N VAL A 19 13.07 -12.69 12.81
CA VAL A 19 14.10 -12.52 11.78
C VAL A 19 15.45 -12.20 12.41
N GLU A 20 15.49 -11.25 13.34
CA GLU A 20 16.73 -10.80 13.99
C GLU A 20 17.43 -11.91 14.78
N THR A 21 16.66 -12.80 15.39
CA THR A 21 17.22 -13.87 16.25
C THR A 21 17.40 -15.19 15.51
N SER A 22 16.99 -15.27 14.25
CA SER A 22 17.15 -16.51 13.48
C SER A 22 18.58 -16.73 13.00
N ALA A 23 18.92 -18.00 12.77
CA ALA A 23 20.18 -18.33 12.12
C ALA A 23 20.16 -17.82 10.67
N PRO A 24 21.31 -17.38 10.12
CA PRO A 24 21.35 -16.88 8.72
C PRO A 24 20.87 -17.90 7.68
N THR A 25 20.85 -19.18 8.04
CA THR A 25 20.37 -20.26 7.17
C THR A 25 18.85 -20.44 7.21
N GLU A 26 18.18 -19.88 8.20
CA GLU A 26 16.72 -19.92 8.28
C GLU A 26 16.12 -18.91 7.33
N ARG A 27 15.16 -19.35 6.52
CA ARG A 27 14.47 -18.51 5.55
C ARG A 27 13.10 -18.11 6.07
N HIS A 28 12.75 -16.83 5.90
CA HIS A 28 11.46 -16.28 6.26
C HIS A 28 10.75 -15.81 5.02
N PHE A 29 9.44 -16.06 4.96
CA PHE A 29 8.57 -15.49 3.95
C PHE A 29 7.36 -14.88 4.66
N CYS A 30 7.14 -13.59 4.47
CA CYS A 30 6.07 -12.84 5.12
C CYS A 30 5.12 -12.24 4.09
N VAL A 31 3.84 -12.23 4.43
CA VAL A 31 2.82 -11.53 3.64
C VAL A 31 2.16 -10.50 4.56
N PHE A 32 2.19 -9.24 4.12
CA PHE A 32 1.56 -8.14 4.84
C PHE A 32 0.38 -7.62 4.02
N ASP A 33 -0.82 -7.75 4.56
CA ASP A 33 -2.02 -7.29 3.90
C ASP A 33 -2.41 -5.92 4.47
N GLU A 34 -2.23 -4.86 3.68
CA GLU A 34 -2.51 -3.48 4.05
C GLU A 34 -1.79 -3.07 5.35
N LEU A 35 -0.47 -3.22 5.37
CA LEU A 35 0.38 -2.97 6.53
C LEU A 35 0.13 -1.59 7.13
N TYR A 36 -0.17 -1.56 8.44
CA TYR A 36 -0.42 -0.36 9.24
C TYR A 36 -1.59 0.51 8.78
N SER A 37 -2.58 -0.05 8.09
CA SER A 37 -3.75 0.69 7.62
C SER A 37 -4.70 1.13 8.74
N GLY A 38 -4.52 0.67 9.96
CA GLY A 38 -5.40 0.97 11.11
C GLY A 38 -5.14 2.31 11.81
N THR A 39 -4.32 3.18 11.23
CA THR A 39 -4.02 4.50 11.78
C THR A 39 -4.14 5.57 10.70
N ASN A 40 -3.82 6.83 11.02
CA ASN A 40 -3.88 7.89 10.03
C ASN A 40 -2.87 7.69 8.89
N PRO A 41 -3.12 8.27 7.70
CA PRO A 41 -2.27 8.02 6.53
C PRO A 41 -0.80 8.37 6.72
N TYR A 42 -0.49 9.46 7.40
CA TYR A 42 0.91 9.88 7.60
C TYR A 42 1.68 8.87 8.45
N GLU A 43 1.08 8.45 9.55
CA GLU A 43 1.67 7.45 10.43
C GLU A 43 1.78 6.09 9.74
N ALA A 44 0.75 5.71 8.98
CA ALA A 44 0.76 4.46 8.21
C ALA A 44 1.88 4.44 7.18
N ILE A 45 2.00 5.49 6.38
CA ILE A 45 3.04 5.61 5.35
C ILE A 45 4.42 5.61 5.98
N GLY A 46 4.62 6.41 7.03
CA GLY A 46 5.92 6.51 7.71
C GLY A 46 6.34 5.20 8.35
N SER A 47 5.46 4.58 9.14
CA SER A 47 5.79 3.34 9.85
C SER A 47 5.96 2.16 8.91
N ALA A 48 5.10 2.01 7.91
CA ALA A 48 5.24 0.93 6.92
C ALA A 48 6.53 1.07 6.12
N THR A 49 6.82 2.26 5.62
CA THR A 49 8.05 2.50 4.86
C THR A 49 9.28 2.19 5.68
N ALA A 50 9.34 2.69 6.91
CA ALA A 50 10.48 2.46 7.80
C ALA A 50 10.66 0.98 8.14
N TYR A 51 9.55 0.30 8.44
CA TYR A 51 9.57 -1.13 8.76
C TYR A 51 10.08 -1.98 7.60
N LEU A 52 9.57 -1.71 6.40
CA LEU A 52 9.96 -2.46 5.21
C LEU A 52 11.42 -2.22 4.82
N LYS A 53 11.90 -0.98 4.93
CA LYS A 53 13.31 -0.67 4.71
C LYS A 53 14.19 -1.41 5.70
N HIS A 54 13.77 -1.49 6.95
CA HIS A 54 14.51 -2.22 7.98
C HIS A 54 14.56 -3.71 7.68
N LEU A 55 13.43 -4.33 7.34
CA LEU A 55 13.41 -5.75 6.95
C LEU A 55 14.30 -6.03 5.73
N ASN A 56 14.41 -5.08 4.82
CA ASN A 56 15.24 -5.24 3.63
C ASN A 56 16.73 -5.37 3.92
N ARG A 57 17.16 -5.09 5.14
CA ARG A 57 18.56 -5.24 5.58
C ARG A 57 18.96 -6.69 5.78
N TYR A 58 17.98 -7.60 5.93
CA TYR A 58 18.24 -9.02 6.19
C TYR A 58 18.17 -9.81 4.88
N ASP A 59 19.16 -10.70 4.70
CA ASP A 59 19.25 -11.51 3.47
C ASP A 59 18.38 -12.77 3.51
N ASN A 60 17.87 -13.13 4.68
CA ASN A 60 17.11 -14.35 4.87
C ASN A 60 15.60 -14.15 4.95
N ILE A 61 15.12 -13.02 4.47
CA ILE A 61 13.67 -12.73 4.41
C ILE A 61 13.26 -12.35 2.99
N SER A 62 12.09 -12.83 2.59
CA SER A 62 11.35 -12.36 1.43
C SER A 62 9.95 -12.00 1.88
N PHE A 63 9.36 -10.97 1.27
CA PHE A 63 8.03 -10.54 1.67
C PHE A 63 7.23 -9.98 0.52
N MET A 64 5.90 -10.05 0.66
CA MET A 64 4.93 -9.44 -0.23
C MET A 64 4.03 -8.53 0.59
N ILE A 65 3.69 -7.38 0.03
CA ILE A 65 2.86 -6.40 0.72
C ILE A 65 1.75 -5.95 -0.22
N THR A 66 0.53 -5.85 0.30
CA THR A 66 -0.54 -5.12 -0.37
C THR A 66 -0.75 -3.79 0.34
N THR A 67 -1.02 -2.74 -0.42
CA THR A 67 -1.29 -1.42 0.14
C THR A 67 -2.10 -0.56 -0.83
N HIS A 68 -2.94 0.31 -0.28
CA HIS A 68 -3.60 1.38 -1.02
C HIS A 68 -2.81 2.69 -0.94
N PHE A 69 -1.77 2.75 -0.12
CA PHE A 69 -0.96 3.97 0.05
C PHE A 69 0.14 4.00 -1.02
N LEU A 70 -0.14 4.65 -2.13
CA LEU A 70 0.82 4.76 -3.23
C LEU A 70 2.11 5.47 -2.83
N HIS A 71 2.07 6.29 -1.78
CA HIS A 71 3.27 6.94 -1.25
C HIS A 71 4.29 5.95 -0.70
N ILE A 72 3.84 4.81 -0.14
CA ILE A 72 4.75 3.73 0.28
C ILE A 72 5.49 3.20 -0.95
N CYS A 73 4.77 2.94 -2.02
CA CYS A 73 5.36 2.45 -3.28
C CYS A 73 6.36 3.45 -3.84
N ASN A 74 6.04 4.74 -3.82
CA ASN A 74 6.94 5.80 -4.28
C ASN A 74 8.19 5.92 -3.42
N GLN A 75 8.06 5.78 -2.11
CA GLN A 75 9.19 5.81 -1.18
C GLN A 75 10.16 4.65 -1.40
N LEU A 76 9.66 3.50 -1.85
CA LEU A 76 10.44 2.28 -2.00
C LEU A 76 10.91 2.00 -3.43
N LYS A 77 10.48 2.79 -4.41
CA LYS A 77 10.74 2.51 -5.83
C LYS A 77 12.22 2.47 -6.21
N ASN A 78 13.07 3.17 -5.47
CA ASN A 78 14.52 3.23 -5.73
C ASN A 78 15.33 2.36 -4.78
N GLU A 79 14.68 1.65 -3.86
CA GLU A 79 15.36 0.73 -2.96
C GLU A 79 15.68 -0.58 -3.69
N SER A 80 16.87 -1.10 -3.47
CA SER A 80 17.26 -2.39 -4.05
C SER A 80 16.37 -3.52 -3.48
N ARG A 81 16.08 -4.49 -4.31
CA ARG A 81 15.29 -5.68 -3.96
C ARG A 81 13.79 -5.43 -3.77
N PHE A 82 13.30 -4.19 -3.92
CA PHE A 82 11.87 -3.90 -3.97
C PHE A 82 11.37 -3.86 -5.40
N ARG A 83 10.20 -4.44 -5.62
CA ARG A 83 9.52 -4.39 -6.91
C ARG A 83 8.09 -3.97 -6.69
N ASN A 84 7.69 -2.87 -7.29
CA ASN A 84 6.31 -2.43 -7.30
C ASN A 84 5.55 -3.14 -8.41
N CYS A 85 4.38 -3.66 -8.07
CA CYS A 85 3.45 -4.30 -9.01
C CYS A 85 2.03 -3.83 -8.72
N HIS A 86 1.16 -3.99 -9.67
CA HIS A 86 -0.26 -3.70 -9.50
C HIS A 86 -1.10 -4.65 -10.33
N MET A 87 -2.37 -4.76 -9.99
CA MET A 87 -3.32 -5.51 -10.80
C MET A 87 -3.74 -4.65 -11.99
N GLN A 88 -3.57 -5.19 -13.20
CA GLN A 88 -3.84 -4.45 -14.43
C GLN A 88 -5.32 -4.16 -14.59
N VAL A 89 -5.62 -2.91 -14.95
CA VAL A 89 -6.97 -2.45 -15.27
C VAL A 89 -6.92 -1.76 -16.62
N HIS A 90 -7.78 -2.17 -17.55
CA HIS A 90 -7.99 -1.45 -18.82
C HIS A 90 -9.12 -0.45 -18.65
N GLU A 91 -8.87 0.78 -19.06
CA GLU A 91 -9.82 1.87 -18.97
C GLU A 91 -10.33 2.19 -20.37
N ASN A 92 -11.65 2.00 -20.60
CA ASN A 92 -12.32 2.25 -21.87
C ASN A 92 -13.54 3.14 -21.64
N ASP A 93 -13.51 4.37 -22.15
CA ASP A 93 -14.66 5.31 -22.10
C ASP A 93 -15.26 5.47 -20.69
N GLY A 94 -14.40 5.52 -19.66
CA GLY A 94 -14.82 5.66 -18.28
C GLY A 94 -15.18 4.35 -17.59
N ASP A 95 -15.16 3.23 -18.30
CA ASP A 95 -15.35 1.90 -17.73
C ASP A 95 -14.03 1.20 -17.46
N PHE A 96 -14.00 0.38 -16.42
CA PHE A 96 -12.82 -0.39 -16.04
C PHE A 96 -13.03 -1.86 -16.34
N GLU A 97 -12.06 -2.46 -17.02
CA GLU A 97 -11.97 -3.90 -17.21
C GLU A 97 -10.85 -4.43 -16.32
N TYR A 98 -11.22 -5.25 -15.34
CA TYR A 98 -10.27 -5.88 -14.43
C TYR A 98 -9.73 -7.16 -15.07
N THR A 99 -8.43 -7.18 -15.39
CA THR A 99 -7.83 -8.31 -16.10
C THR A 99 -7.38 -9.44 -15.17
N TYR A 100 -7.29 -9.17 -13.86
CA TYR A 100 -6.76 -10.11 -12.86
C TYR A 100 -5.32 -10.53 -13.13
N LYS A 101 -4.57 -9.70 -13.84
CA LYS A 101 -3.16 -9.94 -14.14
C LYS A 101 -2.28 -9.00 -13.34
N LEU A 102 -1.24 -9.55 -12.74
CA LEU A 102 -0.21 -8.77 -12.07
C LEU A 102 0.73 -8.18 -13.11
N THR A 103 0.98 -6.88 -13.02
CA THR A 103 1.89 -6.20 -13.92
C THR A 103 2.88 -5.34 -13.14
N HIS A 104 4.02 -5.07 -13.76
CA HIS A 104 5.08 -4.28 -13.15
C HIS A 104 4.72 -2.80 -13.10
N GLY A 105 5.10 -2.16 -12.00
CA GLY A 105 4.92 -0.72 -11.82
C GLY A 105 3.86 -0.36 -10.78
N ILE A 106 3.80 0.93 -10.47
CA ILE A 106 2.85 1.48 -9.49
C ILE A 106 1.52 1.74 -10.19
N SER A 107 0.40 1.40 -9.51
CA SER A 107 -0.93 1.66 -10.06
C SER A 107 -1.18 3.14 -10.30
N GLN A 108 -1.75 3.46 -11.45
CA GLN A 108 -2.21 4.81 -11.81
C GLN A 108 -3.73 4.92 -11.78
N THR A 109 -4.42 3.81 -11.53
CA THR A 109 -5.88 3.75 -11.59
C THR A 109 -6.52 4.28 -10.31
N LYS A 110 -7.53 5.14 -10.48
CA LYS A 110 -8.31 5.73 -9.38
C LYS A 110 -9.78 5.35 -9.58
N GLY A 111 -10.22 4.29 -8.89
CA GLY A 111 -11.53 3.70 -9.12
C GLY A 111 -12.67 4.21 -8.23
N GLY A 112 -12.39 4.92 -7.14
CA GLY A 112 -13.41 5.30 -6.16
C GLY A 112 -14.49 6.24 -6.72
N VAL A 113 -14.10 7.20 -7.54
CA VAL A 113 -15.03 8.14 -8.17
C VAL A 113 -15.97 7.43 -9.14
N LYS A 114 -15.46 6.43 -9.87
CA LYS A 114 -16.28 5.62 -10.75
C LYS A 114 -17.38 4.87 -10.02
N VAL A 115 -17.08 4.34 -8.83
CA VAL A 115 -18.09 3.67 -8.00
C VAL A 115 -19.23 4.61 -7.66
N LEU A 116 -18.93 5.86 -7.27
CA LEU A 116 -19.97 6.85 -6.97
C LEU A 116 -20.83 7.14 -8.20
N ARG A 117 -20.19 7.24 -9.37
CA ARG A 117 -20.90 7.47 -10.63
C ARG A 117 -21.80 6.30 -11.00
N ASP A 118 -21.31 5.08 -10.87
CA ASP A 118 -22.06 3.87 -11.19
C ASP A 118 -23.25 3.65 -10.24
N LEU A 119 -23.17 4.19 -9.03
CA LEU A 119 -24.27 4.17 -8.05
C LEU A 119 -25.20 5.38 -8.17
N ASP A 120 -25.05 6.16 -9.23
CA ASP A 120 -25.88 7.34 -9.52
C ASP A 120 -25.85 8.42 -8.42
N TYR A 121 -24.69 8.65 -7.82
CA TYR A 121 -24.54 9.77 -6.90
C TYR A 121 -24.73 11.09 -7.64
N PRO A 122 -25.28 12.12 -6.96
CA PRO A 122 -25.43 13.46 -7.56
C PRO A 122 -24.10 13.96 -8.14
N ASP A 123 -24.17 14.60 -9.31
CA ASP A 123 -22.98 15.15 -9.98
C ASP A 123 -22.21 16.11 -9.08
N GLU A 124 -22.91 16.89 -8.24
CA GLU A 124 -22.30 17.80 -7.29
C GLU A 124 -21.37 17.06 -6.31
N ILE A 125 -21.79 15.90 -5.81
CA ILE A 125 -20.96 15.09 -4.93
C ILE A 125 -19.75 14.55 -5.69
N ILE A 126 -19.95 14.06 -6.89
CA ILE A 126 -18.88 13.52 -7.74
C ILE A 126 -17.84 14.60 -8.03
N ASP A 127 -18.27 15.79 -8.46
CA ASP A 127 -17.38 16.90 -8.81
C ASP A 127 -16.62 17.42 -7.58
N THR A 128 -17.28 17.56 -6.45
CA THR A 128 -16.63 17.99 -5.21
C THR A 128 -15.60 16.94 -4.74
N THR A 129 -15.94 15.65 -4.87
CA THR A 129 -15.02 14.55 -4.54
C THR A 129 -13.75 14.65 -5.39
N LYS A 130 -13.89 14.86 -6.70
CA LYS A 130 -12.73 15.02 -7.60
C LYS A 130 -11.86 16.20 -7.19
N ASN A 131 -12.46 17.34 -6.87
CA ASN A 131 -11.74 18.54 -6.48
C ASN A 131 -10.96 18.34 -5.18
N ILE A 132 -11.58 17.70 -4.19
CA ILE A 132 -10.93 17.40 -2.90
C ILE A 132 -9.76 16.43 -3.12
N ILE A 133 -9.94 15.41 -3.97
CA ILE A 133 -8.86 14.46 -4.28
C ILE A 133 -7.66 15.19 -4.89
N VAL A 134 -7.89 16.14 -5.81
CA VAL A 134 -6.82 16.93 -6.40
C VAL A 134 -6.08 17.74 -5.33
N GLU A 135 -6.79 18.40 -4.42
CA GLU A 135 -6.18 19.15 -3.33
C GLU A 135 -5.32 18.25 -2.43
N LEU A 136 -5.87 17.12 -1.99
CA LEU A 136 -5.15 16.19 -1.11
C LEU A 136 -3.94 15.58 -1.79
N THR A 137 -4.06 15.24 -3.06
CA THR A 137 -2.96 14.68 -3.85
C THR A 137 -1.84 15.70 -4.00
N THR A 138 -2.18 16.98 -4.18
CA THR A 138 -1.19 18.06 -4.26
C THR A 138 -0.47 18.26 -2.92
N GLU A 139 -1.21 18.24 -1.81
CA GLU A 139 -0.61 18.38 -0.48
C GLU A 139 0.32 17.22 -0.12
N LEU A 140 -0.08 15.98 -0.48
CA LEU A 140 0.69 14.77 -0.18
C LEU A 140 1.75 14.45 -1.21
N ALA A 141 1.69 15.06 -2.37
CA ALA A 141 2.66 14.86 -3.46
C ALA A 141 3.91 15.68 -3.19
N ILE A 142 4.73 15.15 -2.37
CA ILE A 142 5.99 15.79 -2.01
C ILE A 142 7.12 15.08 -2.74
#